data_51c86345490d967386875d0ceb00cd54
#
_entry.id   51c86345490d967386875d0ceb00cd54
#
_cell.length_a   1.000
_cell.length_b   1.000
_cell.length_c   1.000
_cell.angle_alpha   90.00
_cell.angle_beta   90.00
_cell.angle_gamma   90.00
#
_symmetry.space_group_name_H-M   'P 1'
#
loop_
_entity.id
_entity.type
_entity.pdbx_description
1 polymer ?
#
loop_
_entity_poly.entity_id
_entity_poly.type
_entity_poly.pdbx_seq_one_letter_code
_entity_poly.pdbx_strand_id
1 'polypeptide(L)'
;AIDVGNLRAYVPMVEPLQIEGKSTHHSDRESTGGNIDGMPRDDDIDYMIMALEVLEQYGPDATTADYASMWLDRLPYARVYTAERAAYRNLVAGYPADEAALYNNPYREWIGAQIRADVLGYVVPGRPEVAARLAYQDAALSHVKNGIYGEMWAAATISAAFVLDHPGDAIRAGLAQIPASSRLYEAIENSLGWAASLPTWQEAYAEIQAAYGHYHFVHTINNACFVVLGLMYGHPSFSDTIGIAVECGEDTDCNGATAGSVFGALHGEDS
;
A
#
# COMPACT_ATOMS: atom_id res chain seq x y z
N ALA A 1 0.92 -9.44 -22.47
CA ALA A 1 -0.19 -8.99 -21.64
C ALA A 1 -1.43 -9.78 -22.06
N ILE A 2 -2.11 -10.43 -21.11
CA ILE A 2 -3.42 -11.04 -21.36
C ILE A 2 -4.39 -9.85 -21.28
N ASP A 3 -5.09 -9.57 -22.38
CA ASP A 3 -6.20 -8.63 -22.35
C ASP A 3 -7.36 -9.31 -21.59
N VAL A 4 -7.47 -9.00 -20.31
CA VAL A 4 -8.51 -9.58 -19.45
C VAL A 4 -9.82 -8.78 -19.46
N GLY A 5 -9.89 -7.71 -20.24
CA GLY A 5 -11.02 -6.77 -20.20
C GLY A 5 -11.15 -6.14 -18.82
N ASN A 6 -12.30 -5.54 -18.52
CA ASN A 6 -12.57 -5.00 -17.20
C ASN A 6 -12.64 -6.14 -16.17
N LEU A 7 -11.74 -6.13 -15.19
CA LEU A 7 -11.70 -7.09 -14.10
C LEU A 7 -12.89 -6.82 -13.14
N ARG A 8 -14.01 -7.50 -13.37
CA ARG A 8 -15.23 -7.40 -12.55
C ARG A 8 -15.52 -8.65 -11.73
N ALA A 9 -14.61 -9.62 -11.73
CA ALA A 9 -14.74 -10.88 -11.00
C ALA A 9 -13.36 -11.45 -10.69
N TYR A 10 -13.30 -12.38 -9.75
CA TYR A 10 -12.10 -13.15 -9.47
C TYR A 10 -11.56 -13.81 -10.74
N VAL A 11 -10.25 -13.70 -10.95
CA VAL A 11 -9.58 -14.37 -12.06
C VAL A 11 -9.83 -15.88 -11.93
N PRO A 12 -10.30 -16.55 -13.00
CA PRO A 12 -10.46 -18.00 -12.96
C PRO A 12 -9.11 -18.67 -12.72
N MET A 13 -9.14 -19.85 -12.09
CA MET A 13 -7.91 -20.62 -11.87
C MET A 13 -7.23 -20.88 -13.21
N VAL A 14 -6.06 -20.30 -13.39
CA VAL A 14 -5.11 -20.71 -14.42
C VAL A 14 -4.11 -21.66 -13.77
N GLU A 15 -3.82 -22.78 -14.43
CA GLU A 15 -2.74 -23.66 -13.96
C GLU A 15 -1.47 -22.81 -13.79
N PRO A 16 -0.80 -22.87 -12.62
CA PRO A 16 0.37 -22.06 -12.37
C PRO A 16 1.40 -22.30 -13.44
N LEU A 17 1.90 -21.22 -14.04
CA LEU A 17 3.01 -21.28 -14.99
C LEU A 17 4.20 -21.92 -14.25
N GLN A 18 4.49 -23.17 -14.60
CA GLN A 18 5.67 -23.88 -14.12
C GLN A 18 6.90 -23.23 -14.77
N ILE A 19 7.43 -22.19 -14.13
CA ILE A 19 8.73 -21.63 -14.53
C ILE A 19 9.80 -22.47 -13.86
N GLU A 20 10.47 -23.28 -14.66
CA GLU A 20 11.55 -24.17 -14.23
C GLU A 20 12.57 -23.40 -13.38
N GLY A 21 12.79 -23.81 -12.12
CA GLY A 21 13.75 -23.21 -11.19
C GLY A 21 13.28 -22.01 -10.35
N LYS A 22 12.00 -21.60 -10.43
CA LYS A 22 11.43 -20.61 -9.50
C LYS A 22 10.42 -21.27 -8.57
N SER A 23 10.59 -21.04 -7.26
CA SER A 23 9.56 -21.34 -6.28
C SER A 23 8.35 -20.44 -6.56
N THR A 24 7.26 -21.01 -7.05
CA THR A 24 5.98 -20.33 -7.07
C THR A 24 5.50 -20.18 -5.63
N HIS A 25 5.14 -18.98 -5.21
CA HIS A 25 4.57 -18.76 -3.90
C HIS A 25 3.25 -19.50 -3.77
N HIS A 26 3.03 -20.15 -2.62
CA HIS A 26 1.92 -21.08 -2.39
C HIS A 26 0.53 -20.41 -2.30
N SER A 27 0.43 -19.09 -2.38
CA SER A 27 -0.82 -18.34 -2.25
C SER A 27 -1.72 -18.41 -3.48
N ASP A 28 -1.17 -18.74 -4.64
CA ASP A 28 -1.82 -18.47 -5.92
C ASP A 28 -3.12 -19.28 -6.14
N ARG A 29 -3.21 -20.49 -5.60
CA ARG A 29 -4.38 -21.35 -5.80
C ARG A 29 -5.56 -20.96 -4.90
N GLU A 30 -5.26 -20.66 -3.65
CA GLU A 30 -6.28 -20.34 -2.63
C GLU A 30 -7.00 -19.02 -2.90
N SER A 31 -6.38 -18.15 -3.71
CA SER A 31 -6.88 -16.81 -4.07
C SER A 31 -7.62 -16.77 -5.43
N THR A 32 -7.84 -17.93 -6.08
CA THR A 32 -8.47 -17.97 -7.41
C THR A 32 -9.95 -18.32 -7.36
N GLY A 33 -10.69 -17.86 -8.37
CA GLY A 33 -12.12 -18.13 -8.48
C GLY A 33 -12.45 -19.61 -8.37
N GLY A 34 -13.38 -19.96 -7.46
CA GLY A 34 -13.79 -21.34 -7.16
C GLY A 34 -12.93 -22.10 -6.14
N ASN A 35 -11.82 -21.51 -5.69
CA ASN A 35 -10.96 -22.11 -4.66
C ASN A 35 -10.92 -21.29 -3.36
N ILE A 36 -11.53 -20.12 -3.34
CA ILE A 36 -11.58 -19.25 -2.16
C ILE A 36 -12.53 -19.86 -1.13
N ASP A 37 -12.00 -20.23 0.03
CA ASP A 37 -12.73 -20.72 1.20
C ASP A 37 -12.26 -19.98 2.46
N GLY A 38 -12.33 -18.66 2.42
CA GLY A 38 -11.85 -17.76 3.46
C GLY A 38 -10.78 -16.79 2.93
N MET A 39 -10.18 -16.04 3.84
CA MET A 39 -9.10 -15.10 3.52
C MET A 39 -7.75 -15.81 3.61
N PRO A 40 -7.07 -16.08 2.50
CA PRO A 40 -5.72 -16.63 2.55
C PRO A 40 -4.75 -15.62 3.21
N ARG A 41 -3.75 -16.16 3.88
CA ARG A 41 -2.74 -15.33 4.51
C ARG A 41 -1.85 -14.67 3.47
N ASP A 42 -1.69 -13.35 3.56
CA ASP A 42 -0.72 -12.56 2.81
C ASP A 42 -0.01 -11.54 3.73
N ASP A 43 0.95 -10.81 3.19
CA ASP A 43 1.74 -9.84 3.95
C ASP A 43 0.97 -8.55 4.22
N ASP A 44 0.07 -8.09 3.35
CA ASP A 44 -0.79 -6.93 3.60
C ASP A 44 -1.56 -7.12 4.93
N ILE A 45 -2.18 -8.30 5.12
CA ILE A 45 -2.94 -8.62 6.34
C ILE A 45 -2.02 -8.86 7.54
N ASP A 46 -0.92 -9.58 7.36
CA ASP A 46 0.02 -9.87 8.44
C ASP A 46 0.55 -8.58 9.08
N TYR A 47 0.92 -7.58 8.28
CA TYR A 47 1.43 -6.32 8.80
C TYR A 47 0.37 -5.47 9.50
N MET A 48 -0.87 -5.48 9.02
CA MET A 48 -1.96 -4.79 9.71
C MET A 48 -2.24 -5.39 11.08
N ILE A 49 -2.23 -6.73 11.20
CA ILE A 49 -2.37 -7.41 12.49
C ILE A 49 -1.20 -7.06 13.41
N MET A 50 0.03 -7.05 12.88
CA MET A 50 1.22 -6.70 13.66
C MET A 50 1.16 -5.24 14.16
N ALA A 51 0.75 -4.30 13.32
CA ALA A 51 0.62 -2.89 13.72
C ALA A 51 -0.48 -2.70 14.78
N LEU A 52 -1.59 -3.43 14.67
CA LEU A 52 -2.63 -3.44 15.71
C LEU A 52 -2.11 -3.98 17.04
N GLU A 53 -1.39 -5.11 17.04
CA GLU A 53 -0.77 -5.66 18.26
C GLU A 53 0.24 -4.67 18.89
N VAL A 54 1.02 -3.96 18.08
CA VAL A 54 1.93 -2.92 18.57
C VAL A 54 1.15 -1.81 19.28
N LEU A 55 0.07 -1.31 18.66
CA LEU A 55 -0.77 -0.28 19.27
C LEU A 55 -1.47 -0.76 20.54
N GLU A 56 -1.94 -2.00 20.59
CA GLU A 56 -2.55 -2.58 21.79
C GLU A 56 -1.54 -2.74 22.95
N GLN A 57 -0.30 -3.11 22.64
CA GLN A 57 0.72 -3.35 23.65
C GLN A 57 1.43 -2.08 24.13
N TYR A 58 1.77 -1.17 23.20
CA TYR A 58 2.61 0.00 23.49
C TYR A 58 1.84 1.33 23.39
N GLY A 59 0.63 1.32 22.84
CA GLY A 59 -0.21 2.51 22.70
C GLY A 59 0.22 3.43 21.56
N PRO A 60 -0.36 4.64 21.51
CA PRO A 60 -0.17 5.59 20.41
C PRO A 60 1.22 6.26 20.37
N ASP A 61 2.05 6.02 21.38
CA ASP A 61 3.43 6.51 21.44
C ASP A 61 4.46 5.41 21.12
N ALA A 62 4.00 4.29 20.54
CA ALA A 62 4.86 3.22 20.07
C ALA A 62 5.97 3.77 19.14
N THR A 63 7.16 3.23 19.31
CA THR A 63 8.36 3.65 18.59
C THR A 63 8.77 2.63 17.54
N THR A 64 9.64 3.00 16.61
CA THR A 64 10.23 2.07 15.63
C THR A 64 10.90 0.86 16.31
N ALA A 65 11.45 1.03 17.52
CA ALA A 65 12.02 -0.08 18.28
C ALA A 65 10.97 -1.06 18.81
N ASP A 66 9.77 -0.59 19.13
CA ASP A 66 8.65 -1.44 19.53
C ASP A 66 8.15 -2.30 18.37
N TYR A 67 8.02 -1.70 17.16
CA TYR A 67 7.76 -2.44 15.93
C TYR A 67 8.84 -3.48 15.63
N ALA A 68 10.12 -3.14 15.79
CA ALA A 68 11.23 -4.07 15.59
C ALA A 68 11.15 -5.26 16.55
N SER A 69 10.84 -5.01 17.83
CA SER A 69 10.67 -6.06 18.84
C SER A 69 9.51 -6.99 18.48
N MET A 70 8.37 -6.42 18.06
CA MET A 70 7.21 -7.19 17.65
C MET A 70 7.51 -8.06 16.41
N TRP A 71 8.20 -7.52 15.40
CA TRP A 71 8.59 -8.29 14.22
C TRP A 71 9.46 -9.49 14.58
N LEU A 72 10.47 -9.29 15.44
CA LEU A 72 11.37 -10.37 15.86
C LEU A 72 10.65 -11.46 16.66
N ASP A 73 9.60 -11.09 17.43
CA ASP A 73 8.84 -12.00 18.25
C ASP A 73 7.74 -12.77 17.49
N ARG A 74 7.08 -12.12 16.52
CA ARG A 74 5.82 -12.62 15.95
C ARG A 74 5.85 -12.85 14.46
N LEU A 75 6.64 -12.08 13.70
CA LEU A 75 6.61 -12.10 12.24
C LEU A 75 7.58 -13.17 11.70
N PRO A 76 7.10 -14.20 10.99
CA PRO A 76 7.99 -15.21 10.44
C PRO A 76 8.83 -14.66 9.29
N TYR A 77 10.16 -14.74 9.40
CA TYR A 77 11.10 -14.28 8.37
C TYR A 77 10.79 -14.79 6.95
N ALA A 78 10.24 -16.00 6.81
CA ALA A 78 9.89 -16.57 5.52
C ALA A 78 8.67 -15.90 4.85
N ARG A 79 7.94 -15.06 5.59
CA ARG A 79 6.73 -14.37 5.13
C ARG A 79 6.95 -12.88 4.86
N VAL A 80 8.19 -12.40 4.95
CA VAL A 80 8.54 -11.01 4.64
C VAL A 80 9.32 -10.94 3.34
N TYR A 81 9.15 -9.84 2.62
CA TYR A 81 9.73 -9.65 1.30
C TYR A 81 10.60 -8.40 1.26
N THR A 82 11.31 -8.20 0.20
CA THR A 82 12.03 -6.99 -0.23
C THR A 82 12.63 -6.14 0.91
N ALA A 83 12.12 -4.96 1.15
CA ALA A 83 12.65 -4.00 2.14
C ALA A 83 12.53 -4.53 3.58
N GLU A 84 11.40 -5.15 3.90
CA GLU A 84 11.11 -5.74 5.19
C GLU A 84 12.06 -6.91 5.48
N ARG A 85 12.29 -7.78 4.52
CA ARG A 85 13.25 -8.89 4.67
C ARG A 85 14.67 -8.37 4.88
N ALA A 86 15.06 -7.31 4.18
CA ALA A 86 16.36 -6.68 4.37
C ALA A 86 16.50 -6.08 5.76
N ALA A 87 15.50 -5.34 6.23
CA ALA A 87 15.46 -4.77 7.58
C ALA A 87 15.45 -5.87 8.65
N TYR A 88 14.62 -6.88 8.52
CA TYR A 88 14.56 -8.02 9.45
C TYR A 88 15.92 -8.71 9.57
N ARG A 89 16.59 -9.00 8.44
CA ARG A 89 17.95 -9.55 8.44
C ARG A 89 18.92 -8.65 9.20
N ASN A 90 18.81 -7.34 9.05
CA ASN A 90 19.67 -6.37 9.73
C ASN A 90 19.41 -6.37 11.24
N LEU A 91 18.14 -6.44 11.67
CA LEU A 91 17.78 -6.59 13.09
C LEU A 91 18.39 -7.86 13.69
N VAL A 92 18.27 -9.00 13.02
CA VAL A 92 18.86 -10.28 13.46
C VAL A 92 20.40 -10.19 13.52
N ALA A 93 21.01 -9.39 12.64
CA ALA A 93 22.45 -9.13 12.65
C ALA A 93 22.90 -8.14 13.75
N GLY A 94 21.96 -7.59 14.54
CA GLY A 94 22.23 -6.70 15.66
C GLY A 94 22.28 -5.21 15.32
N TYR A 95 21.80 -4.81 14.13
CA TYR A 95 21.63 -3.39 13.81
C TYR A 95 20.47 -2.80 14.63
N PRO A 96 20.58 -1.56 15.13
CA PRO A 96 19.48 -0.90 15.82
C PRO A 96 18.31 -0.62 14.86
N ALA A 97 17.11 -0.48 15.41
CA ALA A 97 15.87 -0.34 14.62
C ALA A 97 15.90 0.85 13.67
N ASP A 98 16.47 1.97 14.06
CA ASP A 98 16.60 3.19 13.26
C ASP A 98 17.67 3.11 12.14
N GLU A 99 18.51 2.07 12.16
CA GLU A 99 19.49 1.79 11.12
C GLU A 99 19.10 0.59 10.24
N ALA A 100 18.13 -0.22 10.67
CA ALA A 100 17.75 -1.46 10.00
C ALA A 100 17.31 -1.25 8.54
N ALA A 101 16.65 -0.12 8.24
CA ALA A 101 16.25 0.24 6.88
C ALA A 101 17.42 0.59 5.95
N LEU A 102 18.58 0.98 6.51
CA LEU A 102 19.63 1.63 5.73
C LEU A 102 20.66 0.66 5.14
N TYR A 103 21.00 -0.39 5.89
CA TYR A 103 22.13 -1.25 5.52
C TYR A 103 21.72 -2.31 4.48
N ASN A 104 22.39 -2.27 3.32
CA ASN A 104 22.17 -3.21 2.22
C ASN A 104 20.68 -3.48 1.91
N ASN A 105 19.87 -2.42 1.91
CA ASN A 105 18.46 -2.44 1.57
C ASN A 105 18.19 -1.62 0.29
N PRO A 106 18.32 -2.21 -0.90
CA PRO A 106 18.04 -1.51 -2.16
C PRO A 106 16.54 -1.24 -2.39
N TYR A 107 15.67 -1.88 -1.63
CA TYR A 107 14.20 -1.84 -1.75
C TYR A 107 13.53 -0.75 -0.89
N ARG A 108 14.29 0.04 -0.17
CA ARG A 108 13.84 0.96 0.89
C ARG A 108 12.91 2.11 0.47
N GLU A 109 12.62 2.26 -0.81
CA GLU A 109 11.59 3.17 -1.35
C GLU A 109 10.49 2.41 -2.11
N TRP A 110 10.37 1.08 -1.92
CA TRP A 110 9.32 0.27 -2.50
C TRP A 110 8.02 0.35 -1.68
N ILE A 111 6.94 -0.24 -2.19
CA ILE A 111 5.58 -0.09 -1.66
C ILE A 111 5.33 -0.74 -0.30
N GLY A 112 6.22 -1.62 0.17
CA GLY A 112 5.99 -2.45 1.35
C GLY A 112 5.66 -1.69 2.64
N ALA A 113 6.04 -0.42 2.77
CA ALA A 113 5.54 0.42 3.86
C ALA A 113 4.10 0.87 3.61
N GLN A 114 3.76 1.31 2.40
CA GLN A 114 2.42 1.81 2.07
C GLN A 114 1.32 0.77 2.35
N ILE A 115 1.57 -0.52 2.13
CA ILE A 115 0.60 -1.60 2.35
C ILE A 115 0.25 -1.83 3.83
N ARG A 116 1.05 -1.32 4.76
CA ARG A 116 0.84 -1.49 6.21
C ARG A 116 0.02 -0.37 6.86
N ALA A 117 -0.34 0.64 6.07
CA ALA A 117 -0.90 1.90 6.53
C ALA A 117 -2.31 1.80 7.15
N ASP A 118 -3.10 0.82 6.73
CA ASP A 118 -4.55 0.84 6.85
C ASP A 118 -5.02 0.93 8.31
N VAL A 119 -4.55 0.04 9.18
CA VAL A 119 -4.93 0.05 10.60
C VAL A 119 -4.54 1.36 11.28
N LEU A 120 -3.41 1.97 10.86
CA LEU A 120 -2.92 3.24 11.42
C LEU A 120 -3.82 4.43 11.05
N GLY A 121 -4.51 4.31 9.91
CA GLY A 121 -5.60 5.21 9.51
C GLY A 121 -6.90 4.93 10.25
N TYR A 122 -7.28 3.65 10.38
CA TYR A 122 -8.54 3.23 10.98
C TYR A 122 -8.69 3.59 12.46
N VAL A 123 -7.61 3.50 13.23
CA VAL A 123 -7.64 3.75 14.68
C VAL A 123 -7.74 5.23 15.07
N VAL A 124 -7.60 6.14 14.10
CA VAL A 124 -7.63 7.60 14.32
C VAL A 124 -8.47 8.33 13.27
N PRO A 125 -9.79 8.02 13.16
CA PRO A 125 -10.64 8.63 12.13
C PRO A 125 -10.67 10.15 12.25
N GLY A 126 -10.53 10.85 11.09
CA GLY A 126 -10.53 12.30 11.00
C GLY A 126 -9.30 12.99 11.61
N ARG A 127 -8.21 12.25 11.84
CA ARG A 127 -6.96 12.78 12.40
C ARG A 127 -5.74 12.41 11.57
N PRO A 128 -5.66 12.90 10.32
CA PRO A 128 -4.62 12.51 9.38
C PRO A 128 -3.20 12.79 9.87
N GLU A 129 -2.99 13.84 10.67
CA GLU A 129 -1.69 14.17 11.26
C GLU A 129 -1.23 13.12 12.29
N VAL A 130 -2.16 12.50 13.01
CA VAL A 130 -1.85 11.44 13.97
C VAL A 130 -1.58 10.13 13.22
N ALA A 131 -2.41 9.80 12.22
CA ALA A 131 -2.20 8.64 11.35
C ALA A 131 -0.81 8.65 10.70
N ALA A 132 -0.42 9.78 10.10
CA ALA A 132 0.89 9.94 9.50
C ALA A 132 2.04 9.79 10.50
N ARG A 133 1.89 10.26 11.75
CA ARG A 133 2.90 10.11 12.80
C ARG A 133 3.06 8.64 13.21
N LEU A 134 1.96 7.92 13.35
CA LEU A 134 1.99 6.47 13.65
C LEU A 134 2.66 5.70 12.49
N ALA A 135 2.26 5.99 11.26
CA ALA A 135 2.82 5.39 10.05
C ALA A 135 4.33 5.65 9.90
N TYR A 136 4.80 6.84 10.27
CA TYR A 136 6.23 7.13 10.28
C TYR A 136 7.01 6.15 11.16
N GLN A 137 6.50 5.81 12.34
CA GLN A 137 7.20 4.92 13.29
C GLN A 137 7.29 3.49 12.76
N ASP A 138 6.26 2.99 12.10
CA ASP A 138 6.27 1.69 11.44
C ASP A 138 7.17 1.69 10.19
N ALA A 139 6.95 2.64 9.28
CA ALA A 139 7.68 2.73 8.02
C ALA A 139 9.19 2.84 8.20
N ALA A 140 9.64 3.62 9.19
CA ALA A 140 11.05 3.89 9.43
C ALA A 140 11.87 2.64 9.77
N LEU A 141 11.23 1.55 10.18
CA LEU A 141 11.88 0.27 10.46
C LEU A 141 12.52 -0.36 9.21
N SER A 142 11.88 -0.18 8.06
CA SER A 142 12.27 -0.89 6.81
C SER A 142 12.47 0.02 5.60
N HIS A 143 11.97 1.25 5.65
CA HIS A 143 11.96 2.18 4.53
C HIS A 143 12.61 3.52 4.84
N VAL A 144 12.80 4.32 3.76
CA VAL A 144 13.32 5.70 3.85
C VAL A 144 12.61 6.58 2.83
N LYS A 145 12.64 7.90 3.04
CA LYS A 145 12.18 8.91 2.06
C LYS A 145 10.78 8.57 1.51
N ASN A 146 10.64 8.41 0.16
CA ASN A 146 9.34 8.18 -0.46
C ASN A 146 8.68 6.87 0.01
N GLY A 147 9.43 5.85 0.44
CA GLY A 147 8.86 4.66 1.07
C GLY A 147 8.13 5.00 2.38
N ILE A 148 8.75 5.78 3.27
CA ILE A 148 8.10 6.29 4.49
C ILE A 148 6.92 7.18 4.13
N TYR A 149 7.09 8.10 3.19
CA TYR A 149 6.03 9.03 2.80
C TYR A 149 4.82 8.32 2.19
N GLY A 150 5.01 7.16 1.54
CA GLY A 150 3.92 6.32 1.02
C GLY A 150 2.99 5.84 2.12
N GLU A 151 3.55 5.30 3.21
CA GLU A 151 2.75 4.86 4.36
C GLU A 151 2.08 6.03 5.08
N MET A 152 2.82 7.12 5.32
CA MET A 152 2.27 8.33 5.93
C MET A 152 1.08 8.89 5.13
N TRP A 153 1.22 8.96 3.80
CA TRP A 153 0.17 9.42 2.91
C TRP A 153 -1.05 8.51 2.93
N ALA A 154 -0.86 7.20 2.81
CA ALA A 154 -1.94 6.24 2.78
C ALA A 154 -2.73 6.22 4.10
N ALA A 155 -2.04 6.12 5.25
CA ALA A 155 -2.67 6.16 6.57
C ALA A 155 -3.45 7.47 6.80
N ALA A 156 -2.86 8.60 6.42
CA ALA A 156 -3.51 9.90 6.57
C ALA A 156 -4.72 10.06 5.63
N THR A 157 -4.65 9.53 4.40
CA THR A 157 -5.76 9.50 3.44
C THR A 157 -6.92 8.68 3.98
N ILE A 158 -6.65 7.48 4.49
CA ILE A 158 -7.65 6.60 5.11
C ILE A 158 -8.29 7.29 6.32
N SER A 159 -7.48 7.86 7.21
CA SER A 159 -7.99 8.59 8.38
C SER A 159 -8.91 9.75 7.98
N ALA A 160 -8.55 10.51 6.96
CA ALA A 160 -9.35 11.62 6.44
C ALA A 160 -10.65 11.16 5.77
N ALA A 161 -10.62 10.01 5.12
CA ALA A 161 -11.76 9.43 4.40
C ALA A 161 -12.98 9.19 5.30
N PHE A 162 -12.78 8.89 6.59
CA PHE A 162 -13.89 8.71 7.54
C PHE A 162 -14.77 9.96 7.77
N VAL A 163 -14.29 11.13 7.41
CA VAL A 163 -14.97 12.41 7.68
C VAL A 163 -15.12 13.29 6.44
N LEU A 164 -14.79 12.77 5.28
CA LEU A 164 -14.89 13.46 4.00
C LEU A 164 -15.79 12.68 3.05
N ASP A 165 -16.35 13.36 2.05
CA ASP A 165 -17.32 12.78 1.12
C ASP A 165 -16.72 12.49 -0.27
N HIS A 166 -15.47 12.93 -0.53
CA HIS A 166 -14.87 12.81 -1.86
C HIS A 166 -13.41 12.32 -1.78
N PRO A 167 -13.02 11.32 -2.58
CA PRO A 167 -11.68 10.74 -2.53
C PRO A 167 -10.56 11.76 -2.79
N GLY A 168 -10.77 12.71 -3.69
CA GLY A 168 -9.80 13.77 -3.97
C GLY A 168 -9.47 14.64 -2.76
N ASP A 169 -10.43 14.89 -1.87
CA ASP A 169 -10.20 15.67 -0.65
C ASP A 169 -9.43 14.82 0.38
N ALA A 170 -9.75 13.53 0.50
CA ALA A 170 -9.02 12.60 1.36
C ALA A 170 -7.54 12.45 0.91
N ILE A 171 -7.31 12.28 -0.40
CA ILE A 171 -5.96 12.22 -0.99
C ILE A 171 -5.16 13.49 -0.67
N ARG A 172 -5.77 14.69 -0.81
CA ARG A 172 -5.11 15.96 -0.48
C ARG A 172 -4.82 16.12 1.01
N ALA A 173 -5.71 15.64 1.87
CA ALA A 173 -5.47 15.62 3.32
C ALA A 173 -4.27 14.73 3.66
N GLY A 174 -4.12 13.59 3.00
CA GLY A 174 -2.93 12.73 3.09
C GLY A 174 -1.67 13.43 2.59
N LEU A 175 -1.73 14.09 1.42
CA LEU A 175 -0.61 14.86 0.87
C LEU A 175 -0.11 15.95 1.81
N ALA A 176 -1.00 16.58 2.56
CA ALA A 176 -0.63 17.62 3.52
C ALA A 176 0.27 17.08 4.66
N GLN A 177 0.39 15.76 4.83
CA GLN A 177 1.17 15.12 5.88
C GLN A 177 2.58 14.69 5.42
N ILE A 178 2.91 14.86 4.15
CA ILE A 178 4.23 14.50 3.61
C ILE A 178 4.94 15.74 3.04
N PRO A 179 6.29 15.71 2.90
CA PRO A 179 7.02 16.88 2.40
C PRO A 179 6.60 17.24 0.98
N ALA A 180 6.15 18.48 0.77
CA ALA A 180 5.74 19.01 -0.54
C ALA A 180 6.86 19.00 -1.60
N SER A 181 8.12 18.91 -1.18
CA SER A 181 9.28 18.79 -2.06
C SER A 181 9.65 17.33 -2.39
N SER A 182 8.86 16.35 -1.92
CA SER A 182 9.11 14.93 -2.21
C SER A 182 8.61 14.54 -3.61
N ARG A 183 9.30 13.57 -4.22
CA ARG A 183 8.88 13.04 -5.53
C ARG A 183 7.51 12.35 -5.46
N LEU A 184 7.17 11.74 -4.33
CA LEU A 184 5.86 11.13 -4.13
C LEU A 184 4.75 12.20 -4.13
N TYR A 185 4.98 13.33 -3.42
CA TYR A 185 4.03 14.44 -3.43
C TYR A 185 3.77 14.95 -4.86
N GLU A 186 4.84 15.20 -5.61
CA GLU A 186 4.75 15.64 -7.01
C GLU A 186 3.97 14.63 -7.87
N ALA A 187 4.25 13.34 -7.71
CA ALA A 187 3.60 12.29 -8.50
C ALA A 187 2.10 12.19 -8.22
N ILE A 188 1.69 12.27 -6.96
CA ILE A 188 0.28 12.23 -6.57
C ILE A 188 -0.44 13.51 -7.03
N GLU A 189 0.16 14.70 -6.87
CA GLU A 189 -0.41 15.97 -7.39
C GLU A 189 -0.59 15.92 -8.91
N ASN A 190 0.40 15.43 -9.66
CA ASN A 190 0.28 15.25 -11.09
C ASN A 190 -0.85 14.29 -11.45
N SER A 191 -0.98 13.17 -10.74
CA SER A 191 -2.05 12.20 -10.98
C SER A 191 -3.44 12.79 -10.71
N LEU A 192 -3.60 13.59 -9.66
CA LEU A 192 -4.83 14.36 -9.41
C LEU A 192 -5.12 15.37 -10.53
N GLY A 193 -4.08 16.03 -11.04
CA GLY A 193 -4.19 16.98 -12.17
C GLY A 193 -4.63 16.28 -13.45
N TRP A 194 -4.07 15.14 -13.77
CA TRP A 194 -4.49 14.32 -14.93
C TRP A 194 -5.91 13.80 -14.75
N ALA A 195 -6.25 13.29 -13.57
CA ALA A 195 -7.61 12.83 -13.29
C ALA A 195 -8.66 13.94 -13.42
N ALA A 196 -8.30 15.19 -13.12
CA ALA A 196 -9.19 16.33 -13.29
C ALA A 196 -9.32 16.83 -14.74
N SER A 197 -8.36 16.54 -15.61
CA SER A 197 -8.27 17.10 -16.97
C SER A 197 -8.48 16.10 -18.10
N LEU A 198 -8.27 14.83 -17.85
CA LEU A 198 -8.40 13.77 -18.86
C LEU A 198 -9.70 13.00 -18.66
N PRO A 199 -10.40 12.64 -19.77
CA PRO A 199 -11.73 12.02 -19.69
C PRO A 199 -11.71 10.56 -19.26
N THR A 200 -10.59 9.85 -19.40
CA THR A 200 -10.49 8.42 -19.13
C THR A 200 -9.25 8.09 -18.28
N TRP A 201 -9.37 7.05 -17.45
CA TRP A 201 -8.25 6.59 -16.65
C TRP A 201 -7.10 6.03 -17.52
N GLN A 202 -7.39 5.50 -18.70
CA GLN A 202 -6.39 5.00 -19.64
C GLN A 202 -5.50 6.14 -20.17
N GLU A 203 -6.07 7.31 -20.44
CA GLU A 203 -5.31 8.49 -20.84
C GLU A 203 -4.43 8.99 -19.68
N ALA A 204 -4.97 9.05 -18.47
CA ALA A 204 -4.20 9.40 -17.27
C ALA A 204 -3.10 8.37 -16.96
N TYR A 205 -3.38 7.08 -17.15
CA TYR A 205 -2.38 6.01 -17.05
C TYR A 205 -1.22 6.22 -18.03
N ALA A 206 -1.51 6.62 -19.26
CA ALA A 206 -0.47 6.87 -20.26
C ALA A 206 0.47 8.01 -19.82
N GLU A 207 -0.06 9.07 -19.20
CA GLU A 207 0.74 10.16 -18.64
C GLU A 207 1.59 9.68 -17.45
N ILE A 208 1.01 8.87 -16.56
CA ILE A 208 1.76 8.27 -15.43
C ILE A 208 2.91 7.40 -15.95
N GLN A 209 2.65 6.55 -16.94
CA GLN A 209 3.67 5.70 -17.54
C GLN A 209 4.77 6.52 -18.23
N ALA A 210 4.42 7.61 -18.90
CA ALA A 210 5.40 8.51 -19.51
C ALA A 210 6.29 9.20 -18.47
N ALA A 211 5.72 9.61 -17.33
CA ALA A 211 6.44 10.32 -16.28
C ALA A 211 7.19 9.38 -15.31
N TYR A 212 6.56 8.27 -14.91
CA TYR A 212 7.00 7.43 -13.78
C TYR A 212 7.21 5.96 -14.14
N GLY A 213 6.93 5.50 -15.36
CA GLY A 213 7.14 4.12 -15.81
C GLY A 213 8.60 3.65 -15.83
N HIS A 214 9.54 4.53 -15.52
CA HIS A 214 10.96 4.17 -15.33
C HIS A 214 11.25 3.59 -13.94
N TYR A 215 10.34 3.73 -12.96
CA TYR A 215 10.46 3.09 -11.66
C TYR A 215 10.19 1.59 -11.75
N HIS A 216 10.75 0.85 -10.80
CA HIS A 216 10.47 -0.59 -10.69
C HIS A 216 8.99 -0.82 -10.37
N PHE A 217 8.41 -1.92 -10.84
CA PHE A 217 6.98 -2.22 -10.69
C PHE A 217 6.48 -2.28 -9.23
N VAL A 218 7.36 -2.47 -8.25
CA VAL A 218 7.05 -2.45 -6.81
C VAL A 218 7.41 -1.10 -6.15
N HIS A 219 7.81 -0.08 -6.91
CA HIS A 219 8.18 1.20 -6.31
C HIS A 219 6.93 1.97 -5.83
N THR A 220 7.01 2.65 -4.67
CA THR A 220 5.85 3.34 -4.08
C THR A 220 5.30 4.46 -4.96
N ILE A 221 6.12 5.16 -5.74
CA ILE A 221 5.70 6.34 -6.52
C ILE A 221 4.69 5.99 -7.60
N ASN A 222 4.98 5.04 -8.49
CA ASN A 222 4.09 4.63 -9.57
C ASN A 222 2.82 3.96 -9.01
N ASN A 223 2.96 3.11 -8.01
CA ASN A 223 1.84 2.42 -7.39
C ASN A 223 0.87 3.38 -6.68
N ALA A 224 1.36 4.38 -5.95
CA ALA A 224 0.51 5.41 -5.37
C ALA A 224 -0.30 6.17 -6.44
N CYS A 225 0.28 6.42 -7.63
CA CYS A 225 -0.46 7.03 -8.73
C CYS A 225 -1.63 6.15 -9.20
N PHE A 226 -1.48 4.83 -9.22
CA PHE A 226 -2.55 3.91 -9.63
C PHE A 226 -3.67 3.81 -8.59
N VAL A 227 -3.35 3.90 -7.32
CA VAL A 227 -4.37 4.08 -6.25
C VAL A 227 -5.18 5.35 -6.50
N VAL A 228 -4.51 6.46 -6.84
CA VAL A 228 -5.21 7.72 -7.19
C VAL A 228 -6.13 7.53 -8.39
N LEU A 229 -5.70 6.85 -9.46
CA LEU A 229 -6.57 6.58 -10.62
C LEU A 229 -7.79 5.76 -10.22
N GLY A 230 -7.61 4.68 -9.47
CA GLY A 230 -8.72 3.86 -8.98
C GLY A 230 -9.75 4.69 -8.24
N LEU A 231 -9.30 5.48 -7.26
CA LEU A 231 -10.15 6.33 -6.45
C LEU A 231 -10.86 7.44 -7.23
N MET A 232 -10.18 8.09 -8.16
CA MET A 232 -10.74 9.26 -8.87
C MET A 232 -11.67 8.88 -10.02
N TYR A 233 -11.40 7.81 -10.74
CA TYR A 233 -12.21 7.38 -11.87
C TYR A 233 -13.23 6.29 -11.52
N GLY A 234 -12.97 5.52 -10.46
CA GLY A 234 -13.88 4.46 -10.02
C GLY A 234 -15.01 4.97 -9.13
N HIS A 235 -14.79 6.04 -8.37
CA HIS A 235 -15.80 6.62 -7.49
C HIS A 235 -17.09 7.01 -8.26
N PRO A 236 -18.30 6.69 -7.75
CA PRO A 236 -18.63 6.09 -6.46
C PRO A 236 -18.85 4.56 -6.51
N SER A 237 -18.24 3.83 -7.41
CA SER A 237 -18.38 2.38 -7.53
C SER A 237 -17.17 1.67 -6.86
N PHE A 238 -17.44 0.80 -5.88
CA PHE A 238 -16.39 -0.01 -5.23
C PHE A 238 -15.67 -0.91 -6.25
N SER A 239 -16.43 -1.62 -7.06
CA SER A 239 -15.88 -2.54 -8.07
C SER A 239 -15.03 -1.82 -9.12
N ASP A 240 -15.47 -0.63 -9.57
CA ASP A 240 -14.70 0.14 -10.54
C ASP A 240 -13.45 0.75 -9.90
N THR A 241 -13.53 1.19 -8.63
CA THR A 241 -12.37 1.72 -7.89
C THR A 241 -11.25 0.68 -7.77
N ILE A 242 -11.57 -0.52 -7.30
CA ILE A 242 -10.59 -1.61 -7.21
C ILE A 242 -10.18 -2.09 -8.61
N GLY A 243 -11.16 -2.27 -9.51
CA GLY A 243 -10.91 -2.73 -10.87
C GLY A 243 -9.90 -1.87 -11.61
N ILE A 244 -10.05 -0.55 -11.58
CA ILE A 244 -9.12 0.39 -12.23
C ILE A 244 -7.73 0.33 -11.57
N ALA A 245 -7.64 0.33 -10.24
CA ALA A 245 -6.36 0.24 -9.55
C ALA A 245 -5.60 -1.04 -9.93
N VAL A 246 -6.30 -2.17 -10.05
CA VAL A 246 -5.73 -3.46 -10.44
C VAL A 246 -5.42 -3.52 -11.95
N GLU A 247 -6.27 -2.99 -12.82
CA GLU A 247 -6.05 -2.95 -14.28
C GLU A 247 -4.83 -2.11 -14.67
N CYS A 248 -4.42 -1.15 -13.86
CA CYS A 248 -3.16 -0.41 -14.05
C CYS A 248 -1.92 -1.33 -14.01
N GLY A 249 -2.03 -2.51 -13.43
CA GLY A 249 -0.92 -3.46 -13.33
C GLY A 249 0.06 -3.14 -12.21
N GLU A 250 1.27 -3.66 -12.32
CA GLU A 250 2.37 -3.53 -11.35
C GLU A 250 2.06 -4.24 -10.02
N ASP A 251 2.00 -3.58 -8.88
CA ASP A 251 1.70 -4.20 -7.59
C ASP A 251 0.19 -4.19 -7.33
N THR A 252 -0.52 -5.09 -7.98
CA THR A 252 -1.98 -5.02 -8.15
C THR A 252 -2.78 -5.30 -6.88
N ASP A 253 -2.35 -6.25 -6.06
CA ASP A 253 -2.94 -6.61 -4.78
C ASP A 253 -2.84 -5.43 -3.80
N CYS A 254 -1.64 -4.90 -3.60
CA CYS A 254 -1.38 -3.74 -2.77
C CYS A 254 -2.18 -2.50 -3.19
N ASN A 255 -2.23 -2.22 -4.51
CA ASN A 255 -2.98 -1.08 -5.05
C ASN A 255 -4.49 -1.23 -4.84
N GLY A 256 -5.01 -2.44 -5.10
CA GLY A 256 -6.41 -2.77 -4.89
C GLY A 256 -6.82 -2.70 -3.42
N ALA A 257 -5.97 -3.21 -2.50
CA ALA A 257 -6.20 -3.17 -1.06
C ALA A 257 -6.25 -1.71 -0.55
N THR A 258 -5.25 -0.89 -0.87
CA THR A 258 -5.24 0.53 -0.46
C THR A 258 -6.43 1.32 -1.01
N ALA A 259 -6.79 1.13 -2.30
CA ALA A 259 -7.95 1.78 -2.90
C ALA A 259 -9.25 1.35 -2.23
N GLY A 260 -9.40 0.04 -1.94
CA GLY A 260 -10.55 -0.51 -1.22
C GLY A 260 -10.68 0.02 0.20
N SER A 261 -9.58 0.15 0.93
CA SER A 261 -9.55 0.72 2.27
C SER A 261 -10.03 2.17 2.30
N VAL A 262 -9.53 3.01 1.40
CA VAL A 262 -9.96 4.41 1.29
C VAL A 262 -11.43 4.49 0.92
N PHE A 263 -11.87 3.67 -0.05
CA PHE A 263 -13.28 3.63 -0.48
C PHE A 263 -14.20 3.22 0.67
N GLY A 264 -13.86 2.14 1.38
CA GLY A 264 -14.65 1.66 2.52
C GLY A 264 -14.74 2.68 3.65
N ALA A 265 -13.65 3.42 3.92
CA ALA A 265 -13.66 4.50 4.92
C ALA A 265 -14.53 5.69 4.52
N LEU A 266 -14.63 5.99 3.19
CA LEU A 266 -15.48 7.06 2.66
C LEU A 266 -16.97 6.72 2.70
N HIS A 267 -17.33 5.48 2.39
CA HIS A 267 -18.71 5.09 2.10
C HIS A 267 -19.36 4.21 3.17
N GLY A 268 -18.57 3.57 4.03
CA GLY A 268 -19.06 2.58 5.00
C GLY A 268 -19.55 1.28 4.34
N GLU A 269 -20.25 0.44 5.14
CA GLU A 269 -20.68 -0.90 4.73
C GLU A 269 -21.90 -0.96 3.80
N ASP A 270 -22.63 0.14 3.67
CA ASP A 270 -23.88 0.21 2.89
C ASP A 270 -23.67 0.61 1.42
N SER A 271 -22.42 0.65 0.91
CA SER A 271 -22.04 1.14 -0.40
C SER A 271 -21.84 0.05 -1.46
#